data_e2f74b8a8127332791d246788a8470e4
#
_entry.id   e2f74b8a8127332791d246788a8470e4
#
_cell.length_a   1.000
_cell.length_b   1.000
_cell.length_c   1.000
_cell.angle_alpha   90.00
_cell.angle_beta   90.00
_cell.angle_gamma   90.00
#
_symmetry.space_group_name_H-M   'P 1'
#
loop_
_entity.id
_entity.type
_entity.pdbx_description
1 polymer ?
#
loop_
_entity_poly.entity_id
_entity_poly.type
_entity_poly.pdbx_seq_one_letter_code
_entity_poly.pdbx_strand_id
1 'polypeptide(L)'
;METQVNTSINYKSNKGIKLKGTRLSVAGTAISFVLSFLIICGPGFIYTPKAVAEAPFQFQNVVDQARDMSMSAFKSPKGEVPDSLLKITYDEWRDIRFMPPKALWRKESLPFTVQFFHPGLYFDRTVGINIVDPEGIVSPVPFSKDLFDYKSKRVKDLVPKNLGFAGFRIHYPINTTDYQDEVCVFLGASYFRAVGQHMNYGLSARGLAIDTYLPSGEEFPYFRKFWIVLPTANSREITFYALMDSPSLASAYQFVVYPGKETVMDVKSTIFLRKKVQQLGVAPMTSMFFYGENSSIRPIDDFRPEIHDSDGVMLATGSGEWIWRPLVNPRTLLVTSFKTTNPKGFGLCQRDQDYEKYLDMESHYENRPSLWVSPTSDWGEGRLELIQIHTEEEIHDNIVTFWVPSNLPEPWDPVVFNYRMSWHYFSDGVRPPAGLALATMTAAGKSTGSKKFVVDFGGKMLESLPADKTIDAVVDVGANAKLIEKQISKNRVNGRWRLVFEIALEDQTGKDKAIKDPVELRAFLKLDQDILTETWSYVYEP
;
A
#
# COMPACT_ATOMS: atom_id res chain seq x y z
N MET A 1 17.72 -15.89 -3.88
CA MET A 1 16.31 -16.06 -4.24
C MET A 1 15.77 -14.69 -4.61
N GLU A 2 15.48 -14.47 -5.88
CA GLU A 2 15.03 -13.18 -6.40
C GLU A 2 13.51 -13.23 -6.48
N THR A 3 12.86 -12.51 -5.59
CA THR A 3 11.40 -12.38 -5.58
C THR A 3 10.97 -11.56 -6.79
N GLN A 4 10.12 -12.11 -7.63
CA GLN A 4 9.56 -11.46 -8.81
C GLN A 4 8.70 -10.26 -8.39
N VAL A 5 9.05 -9.08 -8.87
CA VAL A 5 8.19 -7.90 -8.80
C VAL A 5 7.28 -7.95 -10.03
N ASN A 6 6.12 -8.58 -9.92
CA ASN A 6 5.09 -8.56 -10.96
C ASN A 6 4.08 -7.43 -10.67
N THR A 7 4.25 -6.32 -11.35
CA THR A 7 3.23 -5.28 -11.46
C THR A 7 2.74 -5.24 -12.92
N SER A 8 1.72 -6.03 -13.24
CA SER A 8 1.07 -5.97 -14.55
C SER A 8 -0.06 -4.93 -14.52
N ILE A 9 0.24 -3.71 -14.95
CA ILE A 9 -0.78 -2.68 -15.23
C ILE A 9 -1.04 -2.69 -16.74
N ASN A 10 -2.17 -3.22 -17.16
CA ASN A 10 -2.63 -3.17 -18.54
C ASN A 10 -3.26 -1.81 -18.85
N TYR A 11 -2.55 -0.97 -19.60
CA TYR A 11 -3.09 0.26 -20.18
C TYR A 11 -3.72 -0.03 -21.55
N LYS A 12 -5.04 0.04 -21.67
CA LYS A 12 -5.73 0.23 -22.97
C LYS A 12 -5.82 1.72 -23.26
N SER A 13 -5.02 2.17 -24.25
CA SER A 13 -5.04 3.52 -24.78
C SER A 13 -6.28 3.74 -25.66
N ASN A 14 -7.09 4.74 -25.34
CA ASN A 14 -8.12 5.25 -26.23
C ASN A 14 -7.55 6.38 -27.09
N LYS A 15 -7.81 6.26 -28.40
CA LYS A 15 -7.32 7.14 -29.48
C LYS A 15 -7.94 8.55 -29.43
N GLY A 16 -7.08 9.52 -29.72
CA GLY A 16 -7.36 10.93 -29.65
C GLY A 16 -8.23 11.52 -30.75
N ILE A 17 -8.73 12.70 -30.45
CA ILE A 17 -9.37 13.64 -31.38
C ILE A 17 -8.39 14.79 -31.63
N LYS A 18 -8.08 15.03 -32.90
CA LYS A 18 -7.27 16.19 -33.38
C LYS A 18 -8.14 17.43 -33.42
N LEU A 19 -7.71 18.50 -32.77
CA LEU A 19 -8.19 19.85 -33.06
C LEU A 19 -7.04 20.72 -33.56
N LYS A 20 -7.26 21.34 -34.72
CA LYS A 20 -6.40 22.36 -35.37
C LYS A 20 -6.56 23.69 -34.64
N GLY A 21 -5.48 24.33 -34.26
CA GLY A 21 -5.45 25.70 -33.73
C GLY A 21 -4.39 26.54 -34.39
N THR A 22 -4.84 27.68 -34.90
CA THR A 22 -4.20 28.68 -35.74
C THR A 22 -3.12 29.47 -34.99
N ARG A 23 -2.02 29.77 -35.66
CA ARG A 23 -0.95 30.66 -35.19
C ARG A 23 -1.37 32.15 -35.34
N LEU A 24 -1.13 32.93 -34.28
CA LEU A 24 -0.99 34.40 -34.39
C LEU A 24 0.39 34.79 -33.83
N SER A 25 1.14 35.49 -34.68
CA SER A 25 2.41 36.10 -34.34
C SER A 25 2.17 37.58 -33.93
N VAL A 26 2.78 38.00 -32.82
CA VAL A 26 2.89 39.41 -32.47
C VAL A 26 4.35 39.73 -32.18
N ALA A 27 4.89 40.62 -33.02
CA ALA A 27 6.20 41.23 -32.84
C ALA A 27 6.09 42.40 -31.84
N GLY A 28 6.98 42.46 -30.87
CA GLY A 28 7.07 43.55 -29.89
C GLY A 28 8.51 44.03 -29.71
N THR A 29 8.70 45.26 -30.03
CA THR A 29 9.94 46.05 -30.17
C THR A 29 10.61 46.27 -28.80
N ALA A 30 11.93 46.09 -28.73
CA ALA A 30 12.76 46.42 -27.57
C ALA A 30 13.15 47.91 -27.61
N ILE A 31 12.95 48.61 -26.49
CA ILE A 31 13.49 49.96 -26.25
C ILE A 31 14.54 49.86 -25.15
N SER A 32 15.81 50.14 -25.52
CA SER A 32 16.94 50.26 -24.57
C SER A 32 16.96 51.66 -23.97
N PHE A 33 16.93 51.77 -22.66
CA PHE A 33 17.30 52.98 -21.91
C PHE A 33 18.69 52.80 -21.31
N VAL A 34 19.65 53.63 -21.76
CA VAL A 34 20.98 53.78 -21.17
C VAL A 34 20.90 54.91 -20.16
N LEU A 35 21.10 54.58 -18.85
CA LEU A 35 21.26 55.58 -17.82
C LEU A 35 22.74 55.57 -17.35
N SER A 36 23.47 56.63 -17.67
CA SER A 36 24.82 56.85 -17.19
C SER A 36 24.78 57.36 -15.74
N PHE A 37 25.39 56.64 -14.81
CA PHE A 37 25.61 57.10 -13.43
C PHE A 37 27.09 57.43 -13.21
N LEU A 38 27.34 58.67 -12.79
CA LEU A 38 28.64 59.15 -12.35
C LEU A 38 29.02 58.46 -11.03
N ILE A 39 30.20 57.84 -10.99
CA ILE A 39 30.75 57.25 -9.77
C ILE A 39 31.54 58.32 -9.04
N ILE A 40 31.06 58.68 -7.84
CA ILE A 40 31.82 59.42 -6.84
C ILE A 40 32.50 58.41 -5.92
N CYS A 41 33.83 58.30 -6.00
CA CYS A 41 34.64 57.46 -5.11
C CYS A 41 34.77 58.13 -3.71
N GLY A 42 34.05 57.60 -2.70
CA GLY A 42 34.36 57.79 -1.31
C GLY A 42 34.96 56.48 -0.72
N PRO A 43 35.71 56.51 0.38
CA PRO A 43 36.33 55.31 0.94
C PRO A 43 35.23 54.36 1.46
N GLY A 44 34.87 53.39 0.62
CA GLY A 44 33.81 52.43 0.93
C GLY A 44 34.27 51.38 1.95
N PHE A 45 33.58 51.34 3.05
CA PHE A 45 33.53 50.13 3.90
C PHE A 45 33.02 48.97 3.00
N ILE A 46 33.89 48.02 2.74
CA ILE A 46 33.50 46.76 2.07
C ILE A 46 32.64 46.01 3.10
N TYR A 47 31.31 46.18 2.97
CA TYR A 47 30.36 45.31 3.67
C TYR A 47 30.38 43.96 2.97
N THR A 48 31.18 43.02 3.45
CA THR A 48 31.06 41.62 3.06
C THR A 48 29.74 41.13 3.66
N PRO A 49 28.74 40.79 2.85
CA PRO A 49 27.53 40.16 3.41
C PRO A 49 28.01 38.89 4.11
N LYS A 50 27.79 38.82 5.45
CA LYS A 50 27.90 37.54 6.15
C LYS A 50 26.98 36.57 5.40
N ALA A 51 27.55 35.50 4.84
CA ALA A 51 26.77 34.42 4.31
C ALA A 51 25.85 33.94 5.45
N VAL A 52 24.56 34.20 5.30
CA VAL A 52 23.56 33.61 6.19
C VAL A 52 23.68 32.11 5.95
N ALA A 53 24.17 31.37 6.92
CA ALA A 53 24.21 29.94 6.83
C ALA A 53 22.77 29.47 6.56
N GLU A 54 22.54 28.79 5.43
CA GLU A 54 21.26 28.19 5.16
C GLU A 54 20.87 27.29 6.33
N ALA A 55 19.61 27.38 6.77
CA ALA A 55 19.12 26.51 7.82
C ALA A 55 19.22 25.03 7.37
N PRO A 56 19.57 24.09 8.27
CA PRO A 56 19.65 22.68 7.94
C PRO A 56 18.37 22.16 7.28
N PHE A 57 18.53 21.34 6.25
CA PHE A 57 17.39 20.75 5.54
C PHE A 57 16.57 19.83 6.47
N GLN A 58 15.26 20.04 6.51
CA GLN A 58 14.33 19.34 7.37
C GLN A 58 13.05 18.99 6.61
N PHE A 59 12.17 18.20 7.22
CA PHE A 59 10.87 17.83 6.65
C PHE A 59 10.04 19.06 6.21
N GLN A 60 10.11 20.17 6.96
CA GLN A 60 9.40 21.40 6.60
C GLN A 60 9.78 21.93 5.22
N ASN A 61 11.03 21.79 4.80
CA ASN A 61 11.46 22.19 3.44
C ASN A 61 10.77 21.37 2.34
N VAL A 62 10.44 20.10 2.62
CA VAL A 62 9.68 19.26 1.69
C VAL A 62 8.20 19.64 1.69
N VAL A 63 7.65 20.00 2.86
CA VAL A 63 6.27 20.52 3.00
C VAL A 63 6.10 21.80 2.19
N ASP A 64 7.06 22.73 2.29
CA ASP A 64 7.03 23.98 1.53
C ASP A 64 7.14 23.75 0.03
N GLN A 65 8.03 22.82 -0.41
CA GLN A 65 8.11 22.41 -1.82
C GLN A 65 6.79 21.77 -2.32
N ALA A 66 6.12 20.95 -1.50
CA ALA A 66 4.84 20.35 -1.88
C ALA A 66 3.75 21.41 -2.00
N ARG A 67 3.72 22.39 -1.11
CA ARG A 67 2.79 23.54 -1.17
C ARG A 67 3.01 24.32 -2.46
N ASP A 68 4.23 24.77 -2.74
CA ASP A 68 4.56 25.53 -3.95
C ASP A 68 4.24 24.76 -5.23
N MET A 69 4.52 23.45 -5.22
CA MET A 69 4.19 22.55 -6.32
C MET A 69 2.68 22.44 -6.52
N SER A 70 1.88 22.40 -5.46
CA SER A 70 0.42 22.35 -5.54
C SER A 70 -0.19 23.62 -6.15
N MET A 71 0.44 24.76 -5.97
CA MET A 71 0.02 26.05 -6.55
C MET A 71 0.39 26.18 -8.04
N SER A 72 1.22 25.28 -8.54
CA SER A 72 1.67 25.26 -9.93
C SER A 72 0.92 24.20 -10.74
N ALA A 73 0.81 24.41 -12.07
CA ALA A 73 0.26 23.39 -12.97
C ALA A 73 1.14 22.13 -12.95
N PHE A 74 0.48 20.97 -12.90
CA PHE A 74 1.16 19.68 -12.95
C PHE A 74 2.00 19.53 -14.23
N LYS A 75 3.25 19.10 -14.05
CA LYS A 75 4.16 18.78 -15.16
C LYS A 75 4.42 17.28 -15.18
N SER A 76 3.91 16.62 -16.22
CA SER A 76 4.12 15.19 -16.39
C SER A 76 5.60 14.87 -16.60
N PRO A 77 6.17 13.87 -15.91
CA PRO A 77 7.53 13.39 -16.16
C PRO A 77 7.62 12.44 -17.35
N LYS A 78 6.55 12.30 -18.12
CA LYS A 78 6.52 11.44 -19.29
C LYS A 78 7.59 11.86 -20.30
N GLY A 79 8.44 10.90 -20.74
CA GLY A 79 9.55 11.16 -21.64
C GLY A 79 10.91 11.36 -20.94
N GLU A 80 10.98 11.28 -19.61
CA GLU A 80 12.25 11.25 -18.87
C GLU A 80 13.06 9.97 -19.19
N VAL A 81 12.37 8.85 -19.43
CA VAL A 81 12.97 7.57 -19.84
C VAL A 81 12.80 7.39 -21.35
N PRO A 82 13.90 7.14 -22.11
CA PRO A 82 13.83 6.94 -23.56
C PRO A 82 12.93 5.77 -23.95
N ASP A 83 12.16 5.92 -25.02
CA ASP A 83 11.29 4.88 -25.58
C ASP A 83 12.02 3.57 -25.87
N SER A 84 13.31 3.65 -26.22
CA SER A 84 14.14 2.46 -26.47
C SER A 84 14.31 1.59 -25.23
N LEU A 85 14.32 2.18 -24.04
CA LEU A 85 14.37 1.45 -22.76
C LEU A 85 12.98 0.98 -22.31
N LEU A 86 11.92 1.65 -22.72
CA LEU A 86 10.54 1.19 -22.42
C LEU A 86 10.12 -0.01 -23.28
N LYS A 87 10.85 -0.28 -24.37
CA LYS A 87 10.58 -1.38 -25.30
C LYS A 87 11.47 -2.62 -25.11
N ILE A 88 12.33 -2.62 -24.09
CA ILE A 88 13.09 -3.84 -23.74
C ILE A 88 12.16 -4.90 -23.15
N THR A 89 12.55 -6.17 -23.28
CA THR A 89 11.78 -7.28 -22.70
C THR A 89 11.94 -7.34 -21.17
N TYR A 90 11.04 -8.09 -20.51
CA TYR A 90 11.16 -8.34 -19.07
C TYR A 90 12.49 -8.98 -18.70
N ASP A 91 12.96 -9.98 -19.45
CA ASP A 91 14.23 -10.64 -19.19
C ASP A 91 15.42 -9.69 -19.35
N GLU A 92 15.38 -8.83 -20.35
CA GLU A 92 16.42 -7.81 -20.55
C GLU A 92 16.46 -6.78 -19.41
N TRP A 93 15.28 -6.39 -18.89
CA TRP A 93 15.22 -5.48 -17.74
C TRP A 93 15.67 -6.17 -16.46
N ARG A 94 15.22 -7.39 -16.19
CA ARG A 94 15.62 -8.20 -15.02
C ARG A 94 17.13 -8.45 -14.97
N ASP A 95 17.77 -8.52 -16.12
CA ASP A 95 19.21 -8.73 -16.26
C ASP A 95 20.06 -7.45 -16.04
N ILE A 96 19.41 -6.29 -15.82
CA ILE A 96 20.07 -5.07 -15.33
C ILE A 96 20.10 -5.12 -13.81
N ARG A 97 21.26 -5.48 -13.24
CA ARG A 97 21.38 -5.67 -11.80
C ARG A 97 22.26 -4.61 -11.16
N PHE A 98 21.79 -4.01 -10.08
CA PHE A 98 22.62 -3.13 -9.28
C PHE A 98 23.78 -3.92 -8.68
N MET A 99 25.00 -3.36 -8.69
CA MET A 99 26.18 -4.01 -8.13
C MET A 99 26.28 -3.77 -6.60
N PRO A 100 26.07 -4.78 -5.74
CA PRO A 100 26.04 -4.61 -4.28
C PRO A 100 27.28 -3.91 -3.68
N PRO A 101 28.52 -4.09 -4.21
CA PRO A 101 29.67 -3.34 -3.72
C PRO A 101 29.62 -1.84 -3.95
N LYS A 102 28.70 -1.37 -4.81
CA LYS A 102 28.47 0.05 -5.13
C LYS A 102 27.34 0.68 -4.30
N ALA A 103 26.70 -0.08 -3.41
CA ALA A 103 25.64 0.44 -2.53
C ALA A 103 26.17 1.63 -1.71
N LEU A 104 25.30 2.62 -1.50
CA LEU A 104 25.64 3.73 -0.61
C LEU A 104 26.01 3.19 0.77
N TRP A 105 27.04 3.79 1.35
CA TRP A 105 27.55 3.54 2.72
C TRP A 105 28.10 2.11 2.96
N ARG A 106 28.25 1.32 1.89
CA ARG A 106 28.87 -0.01 1.99
C ARG A 106 30.35 0.08 2.36
N LYS A 107 31.07 1.06 1.80
CA LYS A 107 32.49 1.28 2.05
C LYS A 107 32.76 1.82 3.45
N GLU A 108 31.84 2.64 3.94
CA GLU A 108 31.85 3.25 5.26
C GLU A 108 31.43 2.25 6.36
N SER A 109 31.00 1.04 5.96
CA SER A 109 30.53 -0.02 6.86
C SER A 109 29.40 0.44 7.79
N LEU A 110 28.49 1.29 7.28
CA LEU A 110 27.33 1.71 8.03
C LEU A 110 26.29 0.59 8.10
N PRO A 111 25.41 0.58 9.13
CA PRO A 111 24.44 -0.50 9.32
C PRO A 111 23.39 -0.55 8.19
N PHE A 112 23.08 0.58 7.58
CA PHE A 112 22.19 0.67 6.43
C PHE A 112 22.98 0.84 5.14
N THR A 113 22.54 0.16 4.07
CA THR A 113 23.01 0.43 2.71
C THR A 113 21.85 0.61 1.75
N VAL A 114 22.05 1.41 0.69
CA VAL A 114 21.00 1.71 -0.30
C VAL A 114 21.48 1.30 -1.69
N GLN A 115 20.61 0.59 -2.39
CA GLN A 115 20.77 0.21 -3.79
C GLN A 115 19.64 0.82 -4.61
N PHE A 116 19.85 0.96 -5.92
CA PHE A 116 18.92 1.67 -6.80
C PHE A 116 18.38 0.76 -7.89
N PHE A 117 17.16 1.09 -8.38
CA PHE A 117 16.54 0.41 -9.50
C PHE A 117 16.74 1.19 -10.80
N HIS A 118 16.95 0.45 -11.87
CA HIS A 118 17.13 0.99 -13.20
C HIS A 118 15.76 1.27 -13.86
N PRO A 119 15.54 2.47 -14.46
CA PRO A 119 14.34 2.74 -15.26
C PRO A 119 14.32 1.90 -16.54
N GLY A 120 13.13 1.70 -17.09
CA GLY A 120 12.89 0.95 -18.31
C GLY A 120 11.71 -0.01 -18.18
N LEU A 121 11.30 -0.64 -19.26
CA LEU A 121 10.12 -1.50 -19.32
C LEU A 121 8.86 -0.76 -18.80
N TYR A 122 8.36 -1.11 -17.62
CA TYR A 122 7.18 -0.47 -16.99
C TYR A 122 7.52 0.82 -16.23
N PHE A 123 8.79 1.06 -15.92
CA PHE A 123 9.24 2.22 -15.14
C PHE A 123 9.60 3.37 -16.08
N ASP A 124 8.58 4.12 -16.49
CA ASP A 124 8.61 5.16 -17.52
C ASP A 124 9.08 6.54 -17.02
N ARG A 125 9.44 6.64 -15.74
CA ARG A 125 9.83 7.88 -15.07
C ARG A 125 10.94 7.67 -14.08
N THR A 126 11.62 8.77 -13.73
CA THR A 126 12.72 8.75 -12.77
C THR A 126 12.35 9.43 -11.46
N VAL A 127 13.08 9.08 -10.40
CA VAL A 127 13.02 9.73 -9.09
C VAL A 127 14.35 10.38 -8.76
N GLY A 128 14.31 11.61 -8.25
CA GLY A 128 15.51 12.28 -7.74
C GLY A 128 15.88 11.69 -6.37
N ILE A 129 17.15 11.30 -6.20
CA ILE A 129 17.67 10.82 -4.91
C ILE A 129 18.70 11.81 -4.39
N ASN A 130 18.55 12.20 -3.14
CA ASN A 130 19.50 13.08 -2.44
C ASN A 130 19.85 12.48 -1.08
N ILE A 131 21.04 12.82 -0.59
CA ILE A 131 21.50 12.52 0.77
C ILE A 131 21.47 13.82 1.58
N VAL A 132 21.02 13.73 2.82
CA VAL A 132 21.10 14.82 3.81
C VAL A 132 22.15 14.41 4.82
N ASP A 133 23.21 15.20 4.94
CA ASP A 133 24.26 14.96 5.92
C ASP A 133 23.86 15.44 7.33
N PRO A 134 24.67 15.19 8.38
CA PRO A 134 24.36 15.62 9.76
C PRO A 134 24.24 17.14 9.93
N GLU A 135 24.85 17.92 9.06
CA GLU A 135 24.81 19.38 9.04
C GLU A 135 23.55 19.90 8.31
N GLY A 136 22.77 18.98 7.70
CA GLY A 136 21.58 19.30 6.90
C GLY A 136 21.90 19.78 5.49
N ILE A 137 23.10 19.52 4.99
CA ILE A 137 23.49 19.83 3.60
C ILE A 137 22.95 18.74 2.68
N VAL A 138 22.31 19.14 1.58
CA VAL A 138 21.74 18.24 0.59
C VAL A 138 22.70 18.02 -0.56
N SER A 139 22.98 16.77 -0.86
CA SER A 139 23.80 16.35 -2.00
C SER A 139 23.05 15.37 -2.89
N PRO A 140 22.91 15.61 -4.21
CA PRO A 140 22.27 14.69 -5.12
C PRO A 140 23.10 13.43 -5.34
N VAL A 141 22.43 12.28 -5.50
CA VAL A 141 23.08 11.02 -5.90
C VAL A 141 23.06 10.93 -7.42
N PRO A 142 24.22 11.04 -8.10
CA PRO A 142 24.25 11.00 -9.55
C PRO A 142 24.05 9.57 -10.07
N PHE A 143 23.27 9.45 -11.15
CA PHE A 143 23.18 8.20 -11.89
C PHE A 143 24.50 7.91 -12.62
N SER A 144 24.91 6.65 -12.60
CA SER A 144 26.00 6.13 -13.43
C SER A 144 25.67 4.73 -13.93
N LYS A 145 25.95 4.44 -15.19
CA LYS A 145 25.88 3.09 -15.74
C LYS A 145 26.76 2.10 -14.99
N ASP A 146 27.85 2.58 -14.39
CA ASP A 146 28.81 1.75 -13.67
C ASP A 146 28.28 1.25 -12.31
N LEU A 147 27.11 1.73 -11.89
CA LEU A 147 26.40 1.20 -10.71
C LEU A 147 25.71 -0.13 -11.00
N PHE A 148 25.54 -0.47 -12.29
CA PHE A 148 24.78 -1.63 -12.73
C PHE A 148 25.63 -2.59 -13.55
N ASP A 149 25.35 -3.87 -13.40
CA ASP A 149 25.80 -4.92 -14.30
C ASP A 149 24.75 -5.13 -15.39
N TYR A 150 25.18 -5.13 -16.65
CA TYR A 150 24.32 -5.31 -17.82
C TYR A 150 24.76 -6.58 -18.55
N LYS A 151 24.00 -7.63 -18.52
CA LYS A 151 24.30 -8.81 -19.32
C LYS A 151 24.26 -8.53 -20.84
N SER A 152 23.37 -7.61 -21.27
CA SER A 152 23.24 -7.21 -22.66
C SER A 152 24.00 -5.91 -22.96
N LYS A 153 25.04 -5.99 -23.80
CA LYS A 153 25.75 -4.80 -24.33
C LYS A 153 24.78 -3.88 -25.08
N ARG A 154 23.86 -4.45 -25.87
CA ARG A 154 22.83 -3.68 -26.58
C ARG A 154 22.04 -2.78 -25.62
N VAL A 155 21.54 -3.34 -24.52
CA VAL A 155 20.76 -2.59 -23.52
C VAL A 155 21.64 -1.52 -22.87
N LYS A 156 22.88 -1.83 -22.50
CA LYS A 156 23.83 -0.85 -21.93
C LYS A 156 24.06 0.35 -22.84
N ASP A 157 24.12 0.11 -24.16
CA ASP A 157 24.36 1.18 -25.15
C ASP A 157 23.14 2.10 -25.31
N LEU A 158 21.91 1.62 -25.03
CA LEU A 158 20.68 2.41 -25.04
C LEU A 158 20.57 3.41 -23.87
N VAL A 159 21.30 3.17 -22.77
CA VAL A 159 21.16 3.94 -21.53
C VAL A 159 21.84 5.31 -21.66
N PRO A 160 21.15 6.45 -21.44
CA PRO A 160 21.77 7.77 -21.37
C PRO A 160 22.73 7.91 -20.18
N LYS A 161 23.69 8.82 -20.28
CA LYS A 161 24.64 9.08 -19.18
C LYS A 161 23.95 9.60 -17.91
N ASN A 162 22.89 10.39 -18.05
CA ASN A 162 22.18 11.06 -16.96
C ASN A 162 20.72 10.59 -16.91
N LEU A 163 20.50 9.25 -16.89
CA LEU A 163 19.14 8.70 -16.92
C LEU A 163 18.35 8.99 -15.64
N GLY A 164 18.95 8.79 -14.46
CA GLY A 164 18.26 8.77 -13.18
C GLY A 164 17.90 7.35 -12.73
N PHE A 165 17.18 7.23 -11.59
CA PHE A 165 16.78 5.97 -10.97
C PHE A 165 15.27 5.79 -11.03
N ALA A 166 14.76 4.55 -11.05
CA ALA A 166 13.34 4.26 -10.95
C ALA A 166 12.85 4.19 -9.49
N GLY A 167 13.76 4.01 -8.55
CA GLY A 167 13.49 3.84 -7.14
C GLY A 167 14.72 3.34 -6.40
N PHE A 168 14.52 2.91 -5.16
CA PHE A 168 15.60 2.42 -4.32
C PHE A 168 15.12 1.33 -3.37
N ARG A 169 16.08 0.60 -2.81
CA ARG A 169 15.87 -0.38 -1.74
C ARG A 169 16.87 -0.16 -0.63
N ILE A 170 16.41 -0.39 0.58
CA ILE A 170 17.19 -0.26 1.81
C ILE A 170 17.51 -1.65 2.32
N HIS A 171 18.78 -1.84 2.69
CA HIS A 171 19.28 -3.07 3.27
C HIS A 171 19.73 -2.83 4.71
N TYR A 172 19.48 -3.82 5.57
CA TYR A 172 19.87 -3.84 6.98
C TYR A 172 19.99 -5.30 7.45
N PRO A 173 20.90 -5.66 8.36
CA PRO A 173 21.05 -7.04 8.83
C PRO A 173 19.93 -7.40 9.83
N ILE A 174 18.85 -8.04 9.34
CA ILE A 174 17.73 -8.49 10.20
C ILE A 174 17.79 -9.98 10.51
N ASN A 175 18.28 -10.82 9.59
CA ASN A 175 18.31 -12.27 9.79
C ASN A 175 19.64 -12.73 10.39
N THR A 176 20.76 -12.21 9.89
CA THR A 176 22.11 -12.51 10.38
C THR A 176 22.96 -11.25 10.37
N THR A 177 23.97 -11.18 11.23
CA THR A 177 24.89 -10.02 11.31
C THR A 177 25.78 -9.85 10.09
N ASP A 178 26.01 -10.93 9.33
CA ASP A 178 26.99 -10.96 8.24
C ASP A 178 26.36 -10.67 6.87
N TYR A 179 25.03 -10.61 6.80
CA TYR A 179 24.30 -10.36 5.58
C TYR A 179 23.35 -9.18 5.74
N GLN A 180 23.34 -8.30 4.75
CA GLN A 180 22.40 -7.16 4.71
C GLN A 180 21.18 -7.55 3.88
N ASP A 181 20.11 -7.90 4.58
CA ASP A 181 18.83 -8.24 3.98
C ASP A 181 18.18 -6.99 3.35
N GLU A 182 17.44 -7.16 2.26
CA GLU A 182 16.58 -6.13 1.74
C GLU A 182 15.36 -6.01 2.66
N VAL A 183 15.18 -4.85 3.29
CA VAL A 183 14.14 -4.63 4.32
C VAL A 183 12.99 -3.77 3.83
N CYS A 184 13.22 -2.85 2.89
CA CYS A 184 12.15 -2.14 2.23
C CYS A 184 12.53 -1.66 0.83
N VAL A 185 11.51 -1.47 -0.02
CA VAL A 185 11.60 -1.09 -1.43
C VAL A 185 10.63 0.04 -1.72
N PHE A 186 11.08 1.06 -2.46
CA PHE A 186 10.28 2.10 -3.06
C PHE A 186 10.49 2.05 -4.58
N LEU A 187 9.49 1.56 -5.31
CA LEU A 187 9.59 1.35 -6.75
C LEU A 187 8.21 1.42 -7.42
N GLY A 188 8.11 2.26 -8.44
CA GLY A 188 6.89 2.43 -9.26
C GLY A 188 5.82 3.30 -8.58
N ALA A 189 5.37 4.34 -9.25
CA ALA A 189 4.39 5.31 -8.78
C ALA A 189 4.65 5.72 -7.31
N SER A 190 3.77 5.35 -6.38
CA SER A 190 3.96 5.57 -4.95
C SER A 190 3.97 4.27 -4.14
N TYR A 191 4.24 3.13 -4.81
CA TYR A 191 4.28 1.83 -4.14
C TYR A 191 5.55 1.65 -3.31
N PHE A 192 5.37 0.98 -2.17
CA PHE A 192 6.48 0.53 -1.33
C PHE A 192 6.10 -0.75 -0.57
N ARG A 193 7.10 -1.52 -0.23
CA ARG A 193 6.96 -2.79 0.52
C ARG A 193 8.03 -2.84 1.61
N ALA A 194 7.73 -3.57 2.68
CA ALA A 194 8.73 -3.89 3.69
C ALA A 194 8.55 -5.33 4.18
N VAL A 195 9.58 -5.87 4.80
CA VAL A 195 9.60 -7.20 5.40
C VAL A 195 10.32 -7.15 6.74
N GLY A 196 9.85 -7.94 7.69
CA GLY A 196 10.56 -8.25 8.91
C GLY A 196 11.44 -9.51 8.76
N GLN A 197 11.95 -9.99 9.88
CA GLN A 197 12.81 -11.17 9.95
C GLN A 197 12.10 -12.42 9.42
N HIS A 198 12.75 -13.17 8.54
CA HIS A 198 12.25 -14.41 7.91
C HIS A 198 11.00 -14.25 7.04
N MET A 199 10.61 -13.03 6.68
CA MET A 199 9.46 -12.76 5.81
C MET A 199 9.85 -12.66 4.35
N ASN A 200 8.93 -13.02 3.47
CA ASN A 200 8.97 -12.76 2.05
C ASN A 200 8.08 -11.55 1.72
N TYR A 201 8.35 -10.89 0.59
CA TYR A 201 7.45 -9.85 0.11
C TYR A 201 6.07 -10.43 -0.24
N GLY A 202 5.03 -9.77 0.23
CA GLY A 202 3.64 -10.01 -0.13
C GLY A 202 2.99 -8.71 -0.58
N LEU A 203 1.99 -8.27 0.17
CA LEU A 203 1.24 -7.04 -0.10
C LEU A 203 2.12 -5.79 -0.20
N SER A 204 1.60 -4.79 -0.90
CA SER A 204 2.21 -3.47 -1.06
C SER A 204 1.44 -2.41 -0.28
N ALA A 205 2.17 -1.37 0.17
CA ALA A 205 1.60 -0.09 0.55
C ALA A 205 1.74 0.92 -0.59
N ARG A 206 0.92 1.98 -0.56
CA ARG A 206 1.00 3.11 -1.49
C ARG A 206 1.02 4.41 -0.69
N GLY A 207 1.57 5.48 -1.27
CA GLY A 207 1.50 6.79 -0.64
C GLY A 207 0.06 7.29 -0.53
N LEU A 208 -0.64 7.41 -1.66
CA LEU A 208 -2.05 7.82 -1.75
C LEU A 208 -2.76 7.07 -2.88
N ALA A 209 -4.09 7.03 -2.78
CA ALA A 209 -5.00 6.60 -3.83
C ALA A 209 -5.98 7.74 -4.15
N ILE A 210 -6.26 7.99 -5.42
CA ILE A 210 -7.20 9.03 -5.86
C ILE A 210 -8.19 8.42 -6.82
N ASP A 211 -9.48 8.57 -6.49
CA ASP A 211 -10.60 8.13 -7.33
C ASP A 211 -10.48 6.66 -7.77
N THR A 212 -9.91 5.81 -6.88
CA THR A 212 -9.66 4.41 -7.15
C THR A 212 -10.97 3.68 -7.45
N TYR A 213 -11.02 3.00 -8.59
CA TYR A 213 -12.18 2.27 -9.13
C TYR A 213 -13.44 3.11 -9.35
N LEU A 214 -13.34 4.42 -9.35
CA LEU A 214 -14.44 5.28 -9.76
C LEU A 214 -14.55 5.34 -11.29
N PRO A 215 -15.77 5.59 -11.84
CA PRO A 215 -15.96 5.73 -13.30
C PRO A 215 -15.15 6.87 -13.93
N SER A 216 -14.73 7.86 -13.14
CA SER A 216 -13.84 8.96 -13.56
C SER A 216 -12.44 8.48 -13.95
N GLY A 217 -12.05 7.28 -13.54
CA GLY A 217 -10.70 6.72 -13.68
C GLY A 217 -9.82 7.04 -12.48
N GLU A 218 -8.96 6.08 -12.13
CA GLU A 218 -8.01 6.21 -11.03
C GLU A 218 -6.82 7.10 -11.43
N GLU A 219 -6.43 7.97 -10.51
CA GLU A 219 -5.20 8.75 -10.61
C GLU A 219 -4.13 8.16 -9.67
N PHE A 220 -2.94 7.92 -10.21
CA PHE A 220 -1.80 7.38 -9.47
C PHE A 220 -0.79 8.48 -9.13
N PRO A 221 -0.80 9.01 -7.90
CA PRO A 221 0.28 9.88 -7.42
C PRO A 221 1.62 9.12 -7.41
N TYR A 222 2.72 9.83 -7.64
CA TYR A 222 4.03 9.21 -7.66
C TYR A 222 5.06 10.04 -6.94
N PHE A 223 6.04 9.37 -6.32
CA PHE A 223 7.17 10.02 -5.70
C PHE A 223 8.10 10.60 -6.76
N ARG A 224 8.41 11.90 -6.62
CA ARG A 224 9.28 12.66 -7.52
C ARG A 224 10.71 12.69 -7.02
N LYS A 225 10.88 12.81 -5.71
CA LYS A 225 12.17 13.05 -5.10
C LYS A 225 12.22 12.48 -3.70
N PHE A 226 13.38 11.97 -3.32
CA PHE A 226 13.68 11.51 -1.98
C PHE A 226 14.91 12.22 -1.43
N TRP A 227 14.94 12.40 -0.11
CA TRP A 227 16.07 12.88 0.67
C TRP A 227 16.31 11.89 1.79
N ILE A 228 17.39 11.10 1.68
CA ILE A 228 17.71 10.05 2.63
C ILE A 228 18.73 10.62 3.62
N VAL A 229 18.41 10.61 4.90
CA VAL A 229 19.29 11.11 5.96
C VAL A 229 20.43 10.11 6.17
N LEU A 230 21.65 10.60 6.18
CA LEU A 230 22.85 9.78 6.40
C LEU A 230 22.79 9.12 7.80
N PRO A 231 22.75 7.78 7.89
CA PRO A 231 22.74 7.11 9.19
C PRO A 231 24.11 7.17 9.87
N THR A 232 24.12 7.05 11.18
CA THR A 232 25.35 6.88 11.96
C THR A 232 25.74 5.41 12.08
N ALA A 233 26.94 5.10 12.55
CA ALA A 233 27.42 3.72 12.76
C ALA A 233 26.55 2.91 13.75
N ASN A 234 25.82 3.57 14.63
CA ASN A 234 24.96 2.92 15.63
C ASN A 234 23.46 3.05 15.32
N SER A 235 23.08 3.55 14.14
CA SER A 235 21.68 3.72 13.78
C SER A 235 20.94 2.39 13.71
N ARG A 236 19.80 2.33 14.36
CA ARG A 236 18.82 1.22 14.29
C ARG A 236 17.59 1.57 13.48
N GLU A 237 17.57 2.80 12.97
CA GLU A 237 16.51 3.36 12.15
C GLU A 237 17.11 4.18 11.02
N ILE A 238 16.35 4.35 9.95
CA ILE A 238 16.71 5.24 8.86
C ILE A 238 15.54 6.17 8.55
N THR A 239 15.85 7.47 8.44
CA THR A 239 14.89 8.51 8.10
C THR A 239 15.08 8.94 6.65
N PHE A 240 13.98 9.15 5.96
CA PHE A 240 13.99 9.83 4.65
C PHE A 240 12.72 10.62 4.43
N TYR A 241 12.82 11.63 3.58
CA TYR A 241 11.69 12.45 3.15
C TYR A 241 11.38 12.17 1.69
N ALA A 242 10.11 12.35 1.30
CA ALA A 242 9.69 12.19 -0.07
C ALA A 242 8.73 13.30 -0.50
N LEU A 243 8.89 13.74 -1.74
CA LEU A 243 7.99 14.65 -2.42
C LEU A 243 7.17 13.86 -3.44
N MET A 244 5.86 13.94 -3.33
CA MET A 244 4.91 13.27 -4.22
C MET A 244 4.18 14.30 -5.07
N ASP A 245 3.80 13.90 -6.29
CA ASP A 245 3.12 14.75 -7.25
C ASP A 245 2.11 13.98 -8.09
N SER A 246 1.02 14.66 -8.47
CA SER A 246 0.02 14.15 -9.41
C SER A 246 -0.83 15.31 -9.97
N PRO A 247 -1.67 15.09 -10.99
CA PRO A 247 -2.57 16.12 -11.51
C PRO A 247 -3.48 16.77 -10.47
N SER A 248 -3.87 16.05 -9.41
CA SER A 248 -4.84 16.51 -8.42
C SER A 248 -4.23 16.98 -7.10
N LEU A 249 -2.98 16.64 -6.80
CA LEU A 249 -2.34 17.01 -5.54
C LEU A 249 -0.81 17.02 -5.61
N ALA A 250 -0.19 17.64 -4.60
CA ALA A 250 1.20 17.42 -4.22
C ALA A 250 1.26 17.12 -2.73
N SER A 251 2.24 16.33 -2.28
CA SER A 251 2.37 16.01 -0.86
C SER A 251 3.81 15.76 -0.44
N ALA A 252 4.07 16.03 0.84
CA ALA A 252 5.32 15.75 1.52
C ALA A 252 5.16 14.57 2.46
N TYR A 253 6.16 13.70 2.49
CA TYR A 253 6.24 12.54 3.37
C TYR A 253 7.53 12.55 4.18
N GLN A 254 7.45 12.14 5.43
CA GLN A 254 8.57 11.68 6.24
C GLN A 254 8.33 10.23 6.59
N PHE A 255 9.33 9.39 6.38
CA PHE A 255 9.37 8.00 6.77
C PHE A 255 10.51 7.79 7.75
N VAL A 256 10.23 7.08 8.85
CA VAL A 256 11.25 6.56 9.77
C VAL A 256 11.06 5.05 9.82
N VAL A 257 12.05 4.31 9.36
CA VAL A 257 11.98 2.85 9.22
C VAL A 257 12.81 2.19 10.31
N TYR A 258 12.21 1.29 11.05
CA TYR A 258 12.79 0.48 12.12
C TYR A 258 12.77 -0.99 11.71
N PRO A 259 13.83 -1.52 11.08
CA PRO A 259 13.90 -2.93 10.71
C PRO A 259 14.11 -3.82 11.93
N GLY A 260 13.50 -5.01 11.93
CA GLY A 260 13.66 -5.97 13.02
C GLY A 260 12.87 -7.25 12.82
N LYS A 261 12.43 -7.87 13.91
CA LYS A 261 11.52 -9.03 13.86
C LYS A 261 10.26 -8.68 13.05
N GLU A 262 9.69 -7.52 13.29
CA GLU A 262 8.79 -6.80 12.42
C GLU A 262 9.52 -5.57 11.86
N THR A 263 9.14 -5.12 10.69
CA THR A 263 9.58 -3.80 10.21
C THR A 263 8.47 -2.80 10.45
N VAL A 264 8.81 -1.78 11.24
CA VAL A 264 7.91 -0.69 11.59
C VAL A 264 8.29 0.56 10.79
N MET A 265 7.31 1.32 10.34
CA MET A 265 7.52 2.56 9.61
C MET A 265 6.60 3.64 10.17
N ASP A 266 7.17 4.69 10.77
CA ASP A 266 6.42 5.89 11.14
C ASP A 266 6.32 6.81 9.93
N VAL A 267 5.11 7.22 9.62
CA VAL A 267 4.79 8.04 8.45
C VAL A 267 4.13 9.34 8.90
N LYS A 268 4.68 10.47 8.43
CA LYS A 268 4.01 11.77 8.46
C LYS A 268 3.76 12.20 7.04
N SER A 269 2.53 12.59 6.73
CA SER A 269 2.17 13.11 5.41
C SER A 269 1.47 14.46 5.53
N THR A 270 1.84 15.40 4.66
CA THR A 270 1.14 16.69 4.49
C THR A 270 0.73 16.79 3.02
N ILE A 271 -0.56 16.86 2.78
CA ILE A 271 -1.17 16.78 1.45
C ILE A 271 -1.77 18.15 1.11
N PHE A 272 -1.55 18.60 -0.12
CA PHE A 272 -2.13 19.83 -0.69
C PHE A 272 -2.87 19.47 -1.96
N LEU A 273 -4.20 19.61 -1.97
CA LEU A 273 -5.00 19.39 -3.17
C LEU A 273 -4.83 20.57 -4.14
N ARG A 274 -4.66 20.29 -5.43
CA ARG A 274 -4.74 21.29 -6.51
C ARG A 274 -6.19 21.57 -6.90
N LYS A 275 -7.04 20.58 -6.80
CA LYS A 275 -8.47 20.61 -7.14
C LYS A 275 -9.21 19.60 -6.26
N LYS A 276 -10.52 19.75 -6.18
CA LYS A 276 -11.38 18.75 -5.50
C LYS A 276 -11.28 17.40 -6.21
N VAL A 277 -11.17 16.34 -5.44
CA VAL A 277 -11.21 14.94 -5.85
C VAL A 277 -12.49 14.31 -5.30
N GLN A 278 -12.98 13.23 -5.92
CA GLN A 278 -14.19 12.55 -5.41
C GLN A 278 -13.83 11.66 -4.22
N GLN A 279 -12.65 11.04 -4.26
CA GLN A 279 -12.19 10.15 -3.20
C GLN A 279 -10.67 10.29 -3.01
N LEU A 280 -10.26 10.56 -1.77
CA LEU A 280 -8.86 10.52 -1.35
C LEU A 280 -8.66 9.30 -0.45
N GLY A 281 -7.85 8.35 -0.89
CA GLY A 281 -7.47 7.17 -0.12
C GLY A 281 -6.14 7.41 0.62
N VAL A 282 -6.19 7.30 1.95
CA VAL A 282 -5.03 7.49 2.85
C VAL A 282 -4.51 6.12 3.29
N ALA A 283 -3.20 5.96 3.38
CA ALA A 283 -2.51 4.73 3.73
C ALA A 283 -3.01 3.50 2.94
N PRO A 284 -3.05 3.56 1.59
CA PRO A 284 -3.56 2.48 0.79
C PRO A 284 -2.67 1.25 0.87
N MET A 285 -3.32 0.07 0.86
CA MET A 285 -2.69 -1.23 0.77
C MET A 285 -3.24 -1.98 -0.44
N THR A 286 -2.40 -2.73 -1.11
CA THR A 286 -2.75 -3.54 -2.27
C THR A 286 -2.24 -4.96 -2.05
N SER A 287 -3.06 -5.97 -2.32
CA SER A 287 -2.77 -7.37 -2.09
C SER A 287 -3.39 -8.26 -3.15
N MET A 288 -3.12 -9.55 -3.06
CA MET A 288 -3.69 -10.58 -3.93
C MET A 288 -4.48 -11.59 -3.10
N PHE A 289 -5.68 -11.95 -3.58
CA PHE A 289 -6.46 -13.08 -3.13
C PHE A 289 -7.04 -13.81 -4.35
N PHE A 290 -6.56 -15.01 -4.62
CA PHE A 290 -7.03 -15.82 -5.73
C PHE A 290 -8.11 -16.80 -5.25
N TYR A 291 -7.81 -17.63 -4.26
CA TYR A 291 -8.79 -18.45 -3.54
C TYR A 291 -8.27 -18.88 -2.16
N GLY A 292 -9.19 -19.23 -1.28
CA GLY A 292 -8.96 -19.74 0.08
C GLY A 292 -10.04 -20.72 0.50
N GLU A 293 -10.08 -21.10 1.79
CA GLU A 293 -11.02 -22.11 2.32
C GLU A 293 -12.49 -21.69 2.18
N ASN A 294 -12.77 -20.39 2.07
CA ASN A 294 -14.11 -19.83 1.89
C ASN A 294 -14.55 -19.80 0.41
N SER A 295 -13.67 -20.12 -0.53
CA SER A 295 -13.96 -20.07 -1.97
C SER A 295 -14.79 -21.26 -2.42
N SER A 296 -15.88 -20.99 -3.14
CA SER A 296 -16.73 -22.02 -3.74
C SER A 296 -16.23 -22.49 -5.10
N ILE A 297 -15.35 -21.74 -5.75
CA ILE A 297 -14.75 -22.04 -7.05
C ILE A 297 -13.24 -22.04 -6.87
N ARG A 298 -12.59 -23.13 -7.30
CA ARG A 298 -11.13 -23.29 -7.33
C ARG A 298 -10.71 -23.80 -8.71
N PRO A 299 -9.51 -23.49 -9.19
CA PRO A 299 -8.98 -24.14 -10.40
C PRO A 299 -8.95 -25.66 -10.21
N ILE A 300 -9.39 -26.40 -11.22
CA ILE A 300 -9.50 -27.87 -11.14
C ILE A 300 -8.13 -28.53 -11.11
N ASP A 301 -7.15 -27.91 -11.78
CA ASP A 301 -5.82 -28.49 -11.99
C ASP A 301 -4.74 -27.89 -11.05
N ASP A 302 -5.14 -27.19 -9.98
CA ASP A 302 -4.22 -26.67 -8.96
C ASP A 302 -4.29 -27.54 -7.69
N PHE A 303 -3.13 -28.03 -7.23
CA PHE A 303 -3.05 -28.88 -6.04
C PHE A 303 -3.01 -28.07 -4.73
N ARG A 304 -2.69 -26.77 -4.81
CA ARG A 304 -2.54 -25.90 -3.64
C ARG A 304 -3.91 -25.67 -2.98
N PRO A 305 -4.03 -25.78 -1.64
CA PRO A 305 -5.29 -25.52 -0.95
C PRO A 305 -5.76 -24.08 -1.07
N GLU A 306 -4.83 -23.12 -0.96
CA GLU A 306 -5.09 -21.69 -0.93
C GLU A 306 -4.00 -20.93 -1.66
N ILE A 307 -4.35 -19.77 -2.25
CA ILE A 307 -3.41 -18.85 -2.90
C ILE A 307 -3.81 -17.42 -2.59
N HIS A 308 -3.07 -16.76 -1.70
CA HIS A 308 -3.29 -15.35 -1.36
C HIS A 308 -2.11 -14.75 -0.58
N ASP A 309 -1.91 -13.44 -0.74
CA ASP A 309 -0.97 -12.62 0.05
C ASP A 309 -1.60 -12.12 1.36
N SER A 310 -2.91 -12.03 1.39
CA SER A 310 -3.71 -11.69 2.56
C SER A 310 -5.02 -12.46 2.50
N ASP A 311 -5.49 -12.94 3.63
CA ASP A 311 -6.75 -13.69 3.74
C ASP A 311 -7.91 -12.84 4.25
N GLY A 312 -7.65 -11.65 4.80
CA GLY A 312 -8.72 -10.78 5.28
C GLY A 312 -8.31 -9.35 5.59
N VAL A 313 -9.33 -8.50 5.70
CA VAL A 313 -9.21 -7.15 6.25
C VAL A 313 -9.60 -7.17 7.73
N MET A 314 -8.77 -6.57 8.57
CA MET A 314 -9.07 -6.33 9.97
C MET A 314 -9.22 -4.84 10.23
N LEU A 315 -10.26 -4.44 10.97
CA LEU A 315 -10.52 -3.06 11.37
C LEU A 315 -10.79 -2.99 12.87
N ALA A 316 -10.04 -2.14 13.57
CA ALA A 316 -10.35 -1.70 14.93
C ALA A 316 -11.03 -0.33 14.84
N THR A 317 -12.32 -0.27 15.13
CA THR A 317 -13.12 0.95 15.04
C THR A 317 -12.82 1.91 16.19
N GLY A 318 -13.18 3.18 16.03
CA GLY A 318 -13.06 4.16 17.12
C GLY A 318 -13.96 3.84 18.33
N SER A 319 -15.07 3.14 18.13
CA SER A 319 -15.98 2.67 19.20
C SER A 319 -15.46 1.44 19.96
N GLY A 320 -14.38 0.81 19.49
CA GLY A 320 -13.78 -0.37 20.14
C GLY A 320 -14.23 -1.71 19.55
N GLU A 321 -15.08 -1.72 18.54
CA GLU A 321 -15.41 -2.95 17.81
C GLU A 321 -14.24 -3.37 16.92
N TRP A 322 -13.95 -4.67 16.90
CA TRP A 322 -13.02 -5.30 15.97
C TRP A 322 -13.80 -6.06 14.92
N ILE A 323 -13.51 -5.79 13.65
CA ILE A 323 -14.17 -6.42 12.50
C ILE A 323 -13.13 -7.22 11.73
N TRP A 324 -13.46 -8.45 11.42
CA TRP A 324 -12.73 -9.30 10.49
C TRP A 324 -13.58 -9.58 9.26
N ARG A 325 -13.06 -9.23 8.08
CA ARG A 325 -13.68 -9.51 6.79
C ARG A 325 -12.76 -10.41 5.97
N PRO A 326 -13.03 -11.74 5.90
CA PRO A 326 -12.38 -12.62 4.94
C PRO A 326 -12.51 -12.08 3.51
N LEU A 327 -11.42 -12.17 2.76
CA LEU A 327 -11.41 -11.77 1.35
C LEU A 327 -12.10 -12.80 0.47
N VAL A 328 -12.54 -12.35 -0.69
CA VAL A 328 -13.10 -13.19 -1.74
C VAL A 328 -12.53 -12.74 -3.09
N ASN A 329 -12.51 -13.65 -4.06
CA ASN A 329 -12.32 -13.33 -5.47
C ASN A 329 -13.72 -13.22 -6.10
N PRO A 330 -14.31 -12.02 -6.21
CA PRO A 330 -15.70 -11.86 -6.59
C PRO A 330 -15.90 -12.07 -8.10
N ARG A 331 -17.12 -12.36 -8.51
CA ARG A 331 -17.46 -12.47 -9.95
C ARG A 331 -17.45 -11.12 -10.66
N THR A 332 -17.79 -10.07 -9.92
CA THR A 332 -17.80 -8.67 -10.39
C THR A 332 -17.13 -7.78 -9.37
N LEU A 333 -16.79 -6.55 -9.74
CA LEU A 333 -16.23 -5.57 -8.81
C LEU A 333 -17.10 -5.46 -7.55
N LEU A 334 -16.48 -5.71 -6.39
CA LEU A 334 -17.12 -5.62 -5.08
C LEU A 334 -16.46 -4.52 -4.26
N VAL A 335 -17.26 -3.57 -3.80
CA VAL A 335 -16.81 -2.48 -2.93
C VAL A 335 -17.56 -2.53 -1.61
N THR A 336 -16.85 -2.58 -0.51
CA THR A 336 -17.40 -2.56 0.84
C THR A 336 -16.84 -1.38 1.63
N SER A 337 -17.73 -0.64 2.32
CA SER A 337 -17.36 0.52 3.14
C SER A 337 -17.68 0.27 4.61
N PHE A 338 -16.68 0.44 5.50
CA PHE A 338 -16.87 0.37 6.95
C PHE A 338 -16.75 1.77 7.54
N LYS A 339 -17.88 2.39 7.89
CA LYS A 339 -17.91 3.73 8.47
C LYS A 339 -17.50 3.71 9.94
N THR A 340 -16.61 4.62 10.34
CA THR A 340 -16.22 4.82 11.73
C THR A 340 -15.61 6.22 11.92
N THR A 341 -15.47 6.64 13.16
CA THR A 341 -14.78 7.88 13.55
C THR A 341 -13.51 7.51 14.31
N ASN A 342 -12.38 8.14 13.97
CA ASN A 342 -11.09 7.91 14.61
C ASN A 342 -10.75 6.41 14.74
N PRO A 343 -10.52 5.71 13.61
CA PRO A 343 -10.16 4.30 13.64
C PRO A 343 -8.92 4.07 14.50
N LYS A 344 -8.91 3.02 15.30
CA LYS A 344 -7.74 2.64 16.10
C LYS A 344 -6.67 1.95 15.25
N GLY A 345 -7.10 1.37 14.14
CA GLY A 345 -6.22 0.79 13.13
C GLY A 345 -6.97 -0.09 12.16
N PHE A 346 -6.30 -0.41 11.06
CA PHE A 346 -6.80 -1.32 10.03
C PHE A 346 -5.64 -1.96 9.27
N GLY A 347 -5.90 -3.11 8.65
CA GLY A 347 -4.86 -3.78 7.91
C GLY A 347 -5.36 -4.91 7.03
N LEU A 348 -4.51 -5.30 6.09
CA LEU A 348 -4.59 -6.56 5.35
C LEU A 348 -3.75 -7.59 6.09
N CYS A 349 -4.40 -8.67 6.49
CA CYS A 349 -3.78 -9.67 7.35
C CYS A 349 -3.65 -11.01 6.63
N GLN A 350 -2.50 -11.66 6.85
CA GLN A 350 -2.26 -13.06 6.50
C GLN A 350 -2.31 -13.87 7.79
N ARG A 351 -3.50 -14.45 8.12
CA ARG A 351 -3.71 -15.23 9.33
C ARG A 351 -3.23 -16.67 9.19
N ASP A 352 -3.34 -17.20 7.97
CA ASP A 352 -2.87 -18.53 7.62
C ASP A 352 -1.37 -18.48 7.32
N GLN A 353 -0.58 -18.99 8.30
CA GLN A 353 0.88 -18.96 8.28
C GLN A 353 1.50 -20.37 8.36
N ASP A 354 0.69 -21.39 8.10
CA ASP A 354 1.13 -22.78 8.05
C ASP A 354 1.38 -23.19 6.60
N TYR A 355 2.52 -23.83 6.31
CA TYR A 355 2.88 -24.33 4.98
C TYR A 355 1.78 -25.24 4.39
N GLU A 356 1.14 -26.07 5.22
CA GLU A 356 0.09 -27.02 4.79
C GLU A 356 -1.15 -26.32 4.19
N LYS A 357 -1.30 -25.02 4.43
CA LYS A 357 -2.36 -24.21 3.84
C LYS A 357 -2.11 -23.90 2.37
N TYR A 358 -0.85 -23.87 1.93
CA TYR A 358 -0.46 -23.44 0.60
C TYR A 358 0.21 -24.54 -0.22
N LEU A 359 1.06 -25.36 0.39
CA LEU A 359 1.88 -26.41 -0.24
C LEU A 359 2.78 -25.86 -1.38
N ASP A 360 3.15 -24.58 -1.33
CA ASP A 360 3.89 -23.88 -2.36
C ASP A 360 5.33 -23.59 -1.90
N MET A 361 6.28 -24.35 -2.46
CA MET A 361 7.71 -24.23 -2.16
C MET A 361 8.41 -23.11 -2.92
N GLU A 362 7.73 -22.42 -3.84
CA GLU A 362 8.32 -21.34 -4.64
C GLU A 362 7.87 -19.98 -4.13
N SER A 363 6.57 -19.78 -3.92
CA SER A 363 5.98 -18.50 -3.52
C SER A 363 5.98 -18.27 -2.02
N HIS A 364 6.00 -19.35 -1.21
CA HIS A 364 6.04 -19.30 0.26
C HIS A 364 5.04 -18.31 0.85
N TYR A 365 3.75 -18.46 0.50
CA TYR A 365 2.68 -17.56 0.96
C TYR A 365 2.56 -17.51 2.50
N GLU A 366 2.90 -18.60 3.19
CA GLU A 366 2.94 -18.68 4.66
C GLU A 366 3.93 -17.70 5.30
N ASN A 367 4.95 -17.26 4.56
CA ASN A 367 5.98 -16.33 5.01
C ASN A 367 5.69 -14.88 4.62
N ARG A 368 4.52 -14.58 4.05
CA ARG A 368 4.15 -13.21 3.69
C ARG A 368 3.57 -12.46 4.89
N PRO A 369 3.94 -11.17 5.09
CA PRO A 369 3.52 -10.43 6.27
C PRO A 369 2.08 -9.94 6.17
N SER A 370 1.46 -9.74 7.32
CA SER A 370 0.36 -8.80 7.50
C SER A 370 0.90 -7.37 7.49
N LEU A 371 0.09 -6.41 7.05
CA LEU A 371 0.36 -4.99 7.20
C LEU A 371 -0.75 -4.34 8.02
N TRP A 372 -0.36 -3.73 9.13
CA TRP A 372 -1.24 -2.99 10.02
C TRP A 372 -0.92 -1.50 10.02
N VAL A 373 -1.94 -0.65 9.88
CA VAL A 373 -1.87 0.80 9.96
C VAL A 373 -2.52 1.26 11.27
N SER A 374 -1.77 1.97 12.10
CA SER A 374 -2.24 2.60 13.33
C SER A 374 -2.16 4.13 13.18
N PRO A 375 -3.28 4.85 13.10
CA PRO A 375 -3.27 6.30 13.22
C PRO A 375 -2.59 6.75 14.51
N THR A 376 -1.72 7.75 14.42
CA THR A 376 -1.06 8.37 15.58
C THR A 376 -1.61 9.77 15.90
N SER A 377 -2.64 10.17 15.16
CA SER A 377 -3.46 11.37 15.40
C SER A 377 -4.92 11.03 15.10
N ASP A 378 -5.84 11.91 15.51
CA ASP A 378 -7.24 11.78 15.15
C ASP A 378 -7.44 11.99 13.64
N TRP A 379 -8.07 11.02 12.97
CA TRP A 379 -8.35 11.07 11.54
C TRP A 379 -9.79 11.52 11.24
N GLY A 380 -10.60 11.74 12.29
CA GLY A 380 -11.97 12.19 12.18
C GLY A 380 -12.93 11.11 11.69
N GLU A 381 -14.07 11.57 11.17
CA GLU A 381 -15.07 10.72 10.55
C GLU A 381 -14.63 10.29 9.15
N GLY A 382 -14.89 9.03 8.80
CA GLY A 382 -14.58 8.49 7.50
C GLY A 382 -15.03 7.04 7.35
N ARG A 383 -14.43 6.35 6.39
CA ARG A 383 -14.67 4.93 6.15
C ARG A 383 -13.41 4.22 5.70
N LEU A 384 -13.28 2.97 6.09
CA LEU A 384 -12.36 2.04 5.44
C LEU A 384 -13.06 1.50 4.19
N GLU A 385 -12.46 1.70 3.04
CA GLU A 385 -12.91 1.17 1.77
C GLU A 385 -12.15 -0.12 1.47
N LEU A 386 -12.87 -1.19 1.13
CA LEU A 386 -12.33 -2.44 0.62
C LEU A 386 -12.85 -2.67 -0.80
N ILE A 387 -11.94 -2.78 -1.74
CA ILE A 387 -12.21 -3.02 -3.15
C ILE A 387 -11.63 -4.39 -3.51
N GLN A 388 -12.48 -5.26 -4.05
CA GLN A 388 -12.13 -6.60 -4.49
C GLN A 388 -12.51 -6.74 -5.95
N ILE A 389 -11.52 -7.12 -6.78
CA ILE A 389 -11.64 -7.20 -8.23
C ILE A 389 -11.57 -8.67 -8.63
N HIS A 390 -12.34 -9.07 -9.63
CA HIS A 390 -12.18 -10.41 -10.19
C HIS A 390 -10.82 -10.62 -10.81
N THR A 391 -10.20 -11.75 -10.52
CA THR A 391 -8.98 -12.19 -11.20
C THR A 391 -9.06 -13.68 -11.58
N GLU A 392 -8.47 -14.03 -12.71
CA GLU A 392 -8.31 -15.41 -13.19
C GLU A 392 -6.89 -15.94 -12.93
N GLU A 393 -5.98 -15.09 -12.43
CA GLU A 393 -4.57 -15.41 -12.23
C GLU A 393 -4.03 -14.84 -10.92
N GLU A 394 -3.14 -15.58 -10.27
CA GLU A 394 -2.49 -15.18 -8.99
C GLU A 394 -1.49 -14.04 -9.13
N ILE A 395 -1.11 -13.66 -10.35
CA ILE A 395 -0.14 -12.58 -10.59
C ILE A 395 -0.73 -11.18 -10.46
N HIS A 396 -2.04 -11.06 -10.30
CA HIS A 396 -2.72 -9.77 -10.25
C HIS A 396 -3.04 -9.37 -8.81
N ASP A 397 -2.56 -8.21 -8.39
CA ASP A 397 -3.02 -7.55 -7.17
C ASP A 397 -4.49 -7.14 -7.37
N ASN A 398 -5.42 -7.90 -6.80
CA ASN A 398 -6.87 -7.71 -6.98
C ASN A 398 -7.60 -7.19 -5.74
N ILE A 399 -6.88 -6.89 -4.68
CA ILE A 399 -7.41 -6.37 -3.42
C ILE A 399 -6.81 -5.00 -3.14
N VAL A 400 -7.66 -4.01 -2.84
CA VAL A 400 -7.22 -2.68 -2.41
C VAL A 400 -8.02 -2.25 -1.20
N THR A 401 -7.35 -1.70 -0.18
CA THR A 401 -8.04 -1.07 0.97
C THR A 401 -7.34 0.22 1.37
N PHE A 402 -8.11 1.21 1.80
CA PHE A 402 -7.62 2.51 2.23
C PHE A 402 -8.66 3.24 3.08
N TRP A 403 -8.18 4.19 3.89
CA TRP A 403 -9.05 5.11 4.62
C TRP A 403 -9.51 6.26 3.74
N VAL A 404 -10.81 6.56 3.76
CA VAL A 404 -11.43 7.70 3.07
C VAL A 404 -11.99 8.66 4.11
N PRO A 405 -11.38 9.85 4.32
CA PRO A 405 -11.94 10.86 5.21
C PRO A 405 -13.25 11.40 4.66
N SER A 406 -14.24 11.64 5.55
CA SER A 406 -15.54 12.20 5.17
C SER A 406 -15.43 13.65 4.68
N ASN A 407 -14.48 14.39 5.23
CA ASN A 407 -14.26 15.79 4.88
C ASN A 407 -12.85 15.97 4.30
N LEU A 408 -12.77 16.57 3.15
CA LEU A 408 -11.51 16.98 2.51
C LEU A 408 -11.34 18.50 2.66
N PRO A 409 -10.09 18.98 2.79
CA PRO A 409 -9.82 20.42 2.81
C PRO A 409 -10.17 21.03 1.46
N GLU A 410 -10.32 22.37 1.45
CA GLU A 410 -10.34 23.11 0.20
C GLU A 410 -8.97 23.02 -0.49
N PRO A 411 -8.90 23.19 -1.82
CA PRO A 411 -7.63 23.23 -2.53
C PRO A 411 -6.64 24.20 -1.87
N TRP A 412 -5.37 23.76 -1.80
CA TRP A 412 -4.20 24.40 -1.18
C TRP A 412 -4.16 24.45 0.33
N ASP A 413 -5.26 24.14 1.04
CA ASP A 413 -5.21 23.95 2.48
C ASP A 413 -4.53 22.62 2.80
N PRO A 414 -3.62 22.57 3.80
CA PRO A 414 -2.94 21.35 4.16
C PRO A 414 -3.86 20.39 4.92
N VAL A 415 -3.80 19.12 4.59
CA VAL A 415 -4.30 18.06 5.46
C VAL A 415 -3.16 17.13 5.87
N VAL A 416 -3.14 16.78 7.15
CA VAL A 416 -2.05 16.00 7.75
C VAL A 416 -2.57 14.66 8.24
N PHE A 417 -1.90 13.59 7.85
CA PHE A 417 -2.13 12.24 8.37
C PHE A 417 -0.82 11.69 8.92
N ASN A 418 -0.84 11.34 10.21
CA ASN A 418 0.28 10.68 10.88
C ASN A 418 -0.15 9.28 11.26
N TYR A 419 0.68 8.30 10.96
CA TYR A 419 0.38 6.90 11.24
C TYR A 419 1.63 6.06 11.33
N ARG A 420 1.50 4.90 11.95
CA ARG A 420 2.50 3.84 12.00
C ARG A 420 2.04 2.68 11.14
N MET A 421 2.95 2.11 10.37
CA MET A 421 2.77 0.89 9.60
C MET A 421 3.66 -0.19 10.19
N SER A 422 3.13 -1.41 10.33
CA SER A 422 3.89 -2.56 10.84
C SER A 422 3.71 -3.75 9.90
N TRP A 423 4.82 -4.24 9.34
CA TRP A 423 4.88 -5.50 8.60
C TRP A 423 5.32 -6.60 9.58
N HIS A 424 4.42 -7.52 9.87
CA HIS A 424 4.61 -8.52 10.92
C HIS A 424 3.93 -9.84 10.57
N TYR A 425 4.38 -10.95 11.16
CA TYR A 425 3.56 -12.15 11.21
C TYR A 425 2.32 -11.89 12.06
N PHE A 426 1.15 -12.39 11.63
CA PHE A 426 -0.10 -12.13 12.34
C PHE A 426 -0.06 -12.58 13.81
N SER A 427 0.64 -13.67 14.09
CA SER A 427 0.84 -14.18 15.45
C SER A 427 1.53 -13.20 16.41
N ASP A 428 2.35 -12.29 15.89
CA ASP A 428 3.17 -11.35 16.65
C ASP A 428 2.57 -9.93 16.70
N GLY A 429 1.61 -9.64 15.82
CA GLY A 429 1.09 -8.29 15.62
C GLY A 429 -0.09 -7.90 16.51
N VAL A 430 -0.70 -6.78 16.15
CA VAL A 430 -1.91 -6.26 16.81
C VAL A 430 -3.08 -7.22 16.55
N ARG A 431 -3.75 -7.60 17.62
CA ARG A 431 -4.88 -8.53 17.59
C ARG A 431 -6.04 -8.05 18.46
N PRO A 432 -7.30 -8.45 18.13
CA PRO A 432 -8.42 -8.26 19.03
C PRO A 432 -8.13 -8.84 20.43
N PRO A 433 -8.59 -8.20 21.49
CA PRO A 433 -8.46 -8.74 22.85
C PRO A 433 -9.32 -9.99 23.09
N ALA A 434 -10.29 -10.24 22.21
CA ALA A 434 -11.25 -11.33 22.25
C ALA A 434 -10.86 -12.49 21.31
N GLY A 435 -11.73 -13.49 21.15
CA GLY A 435 -11.54 -14.60 20.21
C GLY A 435 -11.58 -14.15 18.75
N LEU A 436 -10.89 -14.89 17.89
CA LEU A 436 -10.74 -14.63 16.46
C LEU A 436 -11.61 -15.57 15.63
N ALA A 437 -12.13 -15.11 14.51
CA ALA A 437 -12.65 -15.97 13.46
C ALA A 437 -11.46 -16.54 12.66
N LEU A 438 -11.17 -17.82 12.90
CA LEU A 438 -9.96 -18.48 12.39
C LEU A 438 -10.18 -19.24 11.08
N ALA A 439 -11.43 -19.56 10.73
CA ALA A 439 -11.76 -20.17 9.46
C ALA A 439 -13.19 -19.85 9.07
N THR A 440 -13.41 -19.68 7.77
CA THR A 440 -14.73 -19.47 7.18
C THR A 440 -14.92 -20.48 6.04
N MET A 441 -15.96 -21.31 6.16
CA MET A 441 -16.30 -22.30 5.13
C MET A 441 -17.74 -22.12 4.70
N THR A 442 -18.02 -22.46 3.45
CA THR A 442 -19.37 -22.37 2.89
C THR A 442 -19.81 -23.70 2.27
N ALA A 443 -21.10 -24.00 2.32
CA ALA A 443 -21.67 -25.19 1.70
C ALA A 443 -23.11 -24.91 1.23
N ALA A 444 -23.66 -25.82 0.43
CA ALA A 444 -25.11 -25.83 0.16
C ALA A 444 -25.88 -26.04 1.47
N GLY A 445 -26.99 -25.33 1.64
CA GLY A 445 -27.88 -25.54 2.77
C GLY A 445 -28.75 -26.80 2.62
N LYS A 446 -29.63 -27.07 3.61
CA LYS A 446 -30.53 -28.21 3.60
C LYS A 446 -31.67 -28.04 2.62
N SER A 447 -32.13 -26.80 2.46
CA SER A 447 -33.23 -26.44 1.55
C SER A 447 -32.70 -25.99 0.18
N THR A 448 -33.44 -26.24 -0.89
CA THR A 448 -33.08 -25.74 -2.21
C THR A 448 -32.92 -24.22 -2.20
N GLY A 449 -31.80 -23.72 -2.67
CA GLY A 449 -31.50 -22.27 -2.72
C GLY A 449 -31.04 -21.68 -1.39
N SER A 450 -30.86 -22.48 -0.33
CA SER A 450 -30.24 -22.00 0.90
C SER A 450 -28.72 -22.19 0.88
N LYS A 451 -28.02 -21.38 1.70
CA LYS A 451 -26.56 -21.39 1.85
C LYS A 451 -26.19 -21.57 3.31
N LYS A 452 -25.25 -22.44 3.57
CA LYS A 452 -24.71 -22.72 4.89
C LYS A 452 -23.34 -22.05 5.06
N PHE A 453 -23.13 -21.45 6.21
CA PHE A 453 -21.87 -20.89 6.66
C PHE A 453 -21.39 -21.59 7.91
N VAL A 454 -20.10 -21.83 7.97
CA VAL A 454 -19.41 -22.43 9.11
C VAL A 454 -18.25 -21.51 9.47
N VAL A 455 -18.27 -20.96 10.69
CA VAL A 455 -17.22 -20.07 11.19
C VAL A 455 -16.62 -20.70 12.45
N ASP A 456 -15.32 -20.94 12.43
CA ASP A 456 -14.58 -21.43 13.59
C ASP A 456 -13.94 -20.26 14.33
N PHE A 457 -14.37 -20.06 15.57
CA PHE A 457 -13.79 -19.08 16.48
C PHE A 457 -12.82 -19.73 17.46
N GLY A 458 -11.66 -19.12 17.67
CA GLY A 458 -10.63 -19.59 18.58
C GLY A 458 -9.92 -18.46 19.31
N GLY A 459 -8.99 -18.85 20.18
CA GLY A 459 -8.22 -17.95 21.05
C GLY A 459 -8.22 -18.48 22.48
N LYS A 460 -7.10 -18.28 23.19
CA LYS A 460 -6.84 -18.94 24.48
C LYS A 460 -7.99 -18.83 25.50
N MET A 461 -8.60 -17.65 25.63
CA MET A 461 -9.72 -17.45 26.55
C MET A 461 -10.96 -18.22 26.10
N LEU A 462 -11.32 -18.10 24.83
CA LEU A 462 -12.50 -18.77 24.26
C LEU A 462 -12.36 -20.30 24.31
N GLU A 463 -11.18 -20.81 23.97
CA GLU A 463 -10.88 -22.24 23.96
C GLU A 463 -10.85 -22.84 25.37
N SER A 464 -10.58 -22.05 26.41
CA SER A 464 -10.61 -22.50 27.81
C SER A 464 -12.02 -22.67 28.38
N LEU A 465 -13.05 -22.10 27.76
CA LEU A 465 -14.43 -22.23 28.25
C LEU A 465 -14.90 -23.67 28.16
N PRO A 466 -15.59 -24.21 29.20
CA PRO A 466 -16.14 -25.57 29.20
C PRO A 466 -17.13 -25.77 28.05
N ALA A 467 -17.22 -27.01 27.54
CA ALA A 467 -18.10 -27.35 26.41
C ALA A 467 -19.61 -27.27 26.74
N ASP A 468 -19.95 -27.34 28.00
CA ASP A 468 -21.31 -27.21 28.54
C ASP A 468 -21.72 -25.77 28.82
N LYS A 469 -20.78 -24.82 28.64
CA LYS A 469 -21.10 -23.40 28.78
C LYS A 469 -22.05 -22.95 27.67
N THR A 470 -23.15 -22.31 28.07
CA THR A 470 -24.12 -21.78 27.11
C THR A 470 -23.59 -20.48 26.49
N ILE A 471 -22.98 -20.59 25.29
CA ILE A 471 -22.57 -19.45 24.48
C ILE A 471 -23.67 -19.17 23.46
N ASP A 472 -24.00 -17.89 23.25
CA ASP A 472 -24.90 -17.46 22.17
C ASP A 472 -24.12 -16.82 21.03
N ALA A 473 -24.71 -16.83 19.83
CA ALA A 473 -24.22 -16.09 18.68
C ALA A 473 -25.23 -15.03 18.26
N VAL A 474 -24.76 -13.84 18.02
CA VAL A 474 -25.51 -12.86 17.25
C VAL A 474 -25.16 -13.08 15.78
N VAL A 475 -26.19 -13.29 14.96
CA VAL A 475 -26.05 -13.43 13.51
C VAL A 475 -27.02 -12.43 12.88
N ASP A 476 -26.46 -11.50 12.12
CA ASP A 476 -27.19 -10.51 11.36
C ASP A 476 -27.03 -10.82 9.87
N VAL A 477 -28.14 -10.80 9.14
CA VAL A 477 -28.19 -11.05 7.70
C VAL A 477 -28.82 -9.83 7.02
N GLY A 478 -28.21 -9.41 5.92
CA GLY A 478 -28.70 -8.27 5.16
C GLY A 478 -30.13 -8.49 4.62
N ALA A 479 -30.73 -7.41 4.15
CA ALA A 479 -32.14 -7.36 3.73
C ALA A 479 -32.54 -8.37 2.64
N ASN A 480 -31.56 -8.93 1.93
CA ASN A 480 -31.78 -9.85 0.80
C ASN A 480 -31.84 -11.34 1.21
N ALA A 481 -31.76 -11.63 2.51
CA ALA A 481 -31.74 -13.00 3.02
C ALA A 481 -32.41 -13.10 4.39
N LYS A 482 -32.80 -14.32 4.77
CA LYS A 482 -33.34 -14.67 6.08
C LYS A 482 -32.50 -15.74 6.75
N LEU A 483 -32.22 -15.55 8.04
CA LEU A 483 -31.64 -16.59 8.88
C LEU A 483 -32.65 -17.73 9.07
N ILE A 484 -32.29 -18.96 8.69
CA ILE A 484 -33.14 -20.14 8.85
C ILE A 484 -32.86 -20.77 10.21
N GLU A 485 -31.59 -21.09 10.48
CA GLU A 485 -31.15 -21.72 11.70
C GLU A 485 -29.72 -21.27 12.06
N LYS A 486 -29.39 -21.36 13.34
CA LYS A 486 -28.02 -21.23 13.84
C LYS A 486 -27.75 -22.26 14.93
N GLN A 487 -26.52 -22.76 14.97
CA GLN A 487 -26.06 -23.70 15.98
C GLN A 487 -24.61 -23.36 16.39
N ILE A 488 -24.34 -23.46 17.67
CA ILE A 488 -23.00 -23.29 18.24
C ILE A 488 -22.60 -24.57 18.95
N SER A 489 -21.37 -24.99 18.75
CA SER A 489 -20.81 -26.14 19.42
C SER A 489 -19.31 -26.02 19.63
N LYS A 490 -18.80 -26.54 20.73
CA LYS A 490 -17.36 -26.64 20.94
C LYS A 490 -16.79 -27.84 20.20
N ASN A 491 -15.78 -27.61 19.37
CA ASN A 491 -15.00 -28.67 18.75
C ASN A 491 -14.06 -29.28 19.81
N ARG A 492 -14.31 -30.56 20.21
CA ARG A 492 -13.54 -31.25 21.24
C ARG A 492 -12.12 -31.63 20.78
N VAL A 493 -11.83 -31.57 19.46
CA VAL A 493 -10.51 -31.93 18.91
C VAL A 493 -9.52 -30.78 19.10
N ASN A 494 -9.93 -29.56 18.80
CA ASN A 494 -9.04 -28.40 18.80
C ASN A 494 -9.45 -27.29 19.79
N GLY A 495 -10.55 -27.47 20.53
CA GLY A 495 -11.04 -26.51 21.52
C GLY A 495 -11.79 -25.30 20.95
N ARG A 496 -11.81 -25.11 19.64
CA ARG A 496 -12.47 -23.98 18.98
C ARG A 496 -13.99 -24.05 19.12
N TRP A 497 -14.67 -22.91 19.02
CA TRP A 497 -16.11 -22.82 18.99
C TRP A 497 -16.58 -22.62 17.55
N ARG A 498 -17.44 -23.53 17.09
CA ARG A 498 -17.98 -23.52 15.73
C ARG A 498 -19.39 -22.96 15.72
N LEU A 499 -19.59 -21.87 14.99
CA LEU A 499 -20.88 -21.36 14.60
C LEU A 499 -21.25 -21.94 13.24
N VAL A 500 -22.39 -22.58 13.14
CA VAL A 500 -23.00 -23.00 11.88
C VAL A 500 -24.32 -22.26 11.74
N PHE A 501 -24.54 -21.63 10.62
CA PHE A 501 -25.85 -21.04 10.34
C PHE A 501 -26.21 -21.18 8.87
N GLU A 502 -27.51 -21.14 8.58
CA GLU A 502 -28.06 -21.29 7.26
C GLU A 502 -28.96 -20.10 6.94
N ILE A 503 -28.82 -19.58 5.72
CA ILE A 503 -29.65 -18.49 5.20
C ILE A 503 -30.47 -18.95 4.00
N ALA A 504 -31.69 -18.44 3.87
CA ALA A 504 -32.47 -18.47 2.63
C ALA A 504 -32.37 -17.12 1.95
N LEU A 505 -32.12 -17.14 0.64
CA LEU A 505 -32.20 -15.92 -0.15
C LEU A 505 -33.66 -15.50 -0.32
N GLU A 506 -33.98 -14.23 -0.11
CA GLU A 506 -35.32 -13.73 -0.42
C GLU A 506 -35.53 -13.76 -1.92
N ASP A 507 -36.70 -14.29 -2.30
CA ASP A 507 -37.11 -14.36 -3.69
C ASP A 507 -37.41 -12.94 -4.22
N GLN A 508 -36.51 -12.41 -5.02
CA GLN A 508 -36.70 -11.12 -5.70
C GLN A 508 -37.51 -11.33 -6.98
N THR A 509 -38.69 -11.98 -6.85
CA THR A 509 -39.62 -12.19 -7.95
C THR A 509 -40.06 -10.87 -8.54
N GLY A 510 -39.73 -10.60 -9.77
CA GLY A 510 -40.19 -9.47 -10.57
C GLY A 510 -39.15 -8.70 -11.36
N LYS A 511 -37.88 -9.07 -11.28
CA LYS A 511 -36.83 -8.49 -12.14
C LYS A 511 -36.06 -9.62 -12.79
N ASP A 512 -35.99 -9.60 -14.12
CA ASP A 512 -35.06 -10.41 -14.93
C ASP A 512 -33.60 -10.07 -14.53
N LYS A 513 -33.18 -10.47 -13.33
CA LYS A 513 -31.80 -10.31 -12.87
C LYS A 513 -31.08 -11.66 -12.92
N ALA A 514 -30.24 -11.83 -13.92
CA ALA A 514 -29.29 -12.92 -14.01
C ALA A 514 -28.25 -12.90 -12.87
N ILE A 515 -28.12 -11.80 -12.13
CA ILE A 515 -27.22 -11.61 -11.00
C ILE A 515 -28.04 -11.14 -9.80
N LYS A 516 -28.02 -11.89 -8.71
CA LYS A 516 -28.63 -11.51 -7.43
C LYS A 516 -27.70 -10.53 -6.69
N ASP A 517 -28.30 -9.58 -5.97
CA ASP A 517 -27.53 -8.63 -5.16
C ASP A 517 -26.76 -9.38 -4.04
N PRO A 518 -25.51 -8.97 -3.71
CA PRO A 518 -24.73 -9.56 -2.64
C PRO A 518 -25.46 -9.48 -1.27
N VAL A 519 -25.22 -10.45 -0.42
CA VAL A 519 -25.77 -10.52 0.93
C VAL A 519 -24.66 -10.21 1.95
N GLU A 520 -24.85 -9.15 2.72
CA GLU A 520 -23.97 -8.82 3.84
C GLU A 520 -24.34 -9.65 5.07
N LEU A 521 -23.34 -10.23 5.72
CA LEU A 521 -23.48 -11.06 6.89
C LEU A 521 -22.57 -10.55 8.00
N ARG A 522 -23.03 -10.65 9.26
CA ARG A 522 -22.21 -10.35 10.46
C ARG A 522 -22.52 -11.40 11.52
N ALA A 523 -21.48 -11.81 12.25
CA ALA A 523 -21.67 -12.71 13.37
C ALA A 523 -20.57 -12.53 14.44
N PHE A 524 -20.94 -12.73 15.69
CA PHE A 524 -19.99 -12.81 16.82
C PHE A 524 -20.55 -13.69 17.92
N LEU A 525 -19.69 -14.21 18.79
CA LEU A 525 -20.08 -14.98 19.95
C LEU A 525 -20.12 -14.10 21.20
N LYS A 526 -21.08 -14.39 22.08
CA LYS A 526 -21.24 -13.71 23.38
C LYS A 526 -21.61 -14.69 24.48
N LEU A 527 -21.31 -14.30 25.72
CA LEU A 527 -21.75 -14.95 26.94
C LEU A 527 -22.50 -13.89 27.76
N ASP A 528 -23.80 -14.09 27.92
CA ASP A 528 -24.69 -13.07 28.50
C ASP A 528 -24.55 -11.71 27.79
N GLN A 529 -23.94 -10.71 28.42
CA GLN A 529 -23.69 -9.40 27.84
C GLN A 529 -22.24 -9.22 27.33
N ASP A 530 -21.35 -10.16 27.63
CA ASP A 530 -19.94 -10.06 27.28
C ASP A 530 -19.69 -10.56 25.86
N ILE A 531 -19.07 -9.72 25.03
CA ILE A 531 -18.65 -10.09 23.67
C ILE A 531 -17.38 -10.93 23.79
N LEU A 532 -17.41 -12.16 23.27
CA LEU A 532 -16.33 -13.13 23.36
C LEU A 532 -15.39 -13.11 22.15
N THR A 533 -15.83 -12.57 21.01
CA THR A 533 -15.08 -12.61 19.75
C THR A 533 -15.10 -11.26 19.04
N GLU A 534 -14.17 -11.09 18.09
CA GLU A 534 -14.34 -10.07 17.08
C GLU A 534 -15.63 -10.30 16.28
N THR A 535 -16.09 -9.28 15.56
CA THR A 535 -17.19 -9.40 14.61
C THR A 535 -16.67 -9.97 13.30
N TRP A 536 -17.04 -11.20 12.99
CA TRP A 536 -16.92 -11.75 11.65
C TRP A 536 -17.92 -11.06 10.72
N SER A 537 -17.46 -10.50 9.62
CA SER A 537 -18.24 -9.85 8.58
C SER A 537 -17.97 -10.55 7.26
N TYR A 538 -18.98 -10.79 6.44
CA TYR A 538 -18.80 -11.51 5.19
C TYR A 538 -19.75 -11.00 4.12
N VAL A 539 -19.34 -11.09 2.87
CA VAL A 539 -20.21 -10.84 1.73
C VAL A 539 -20.38 -12.14 0.94
N TYR A 540 -21.61 -12.49 0.70
CA TYR A 540 -21.96 -13.66 -0.11
C TYR A 540 -22.57 -13.20 -1.45
N GLU A 541 -21.96 -13.63 -2.54
CA GLU A 541 -22.49 -13.49 -3.90
C GLU A 541 -23.25 -14.78 -4.24
N PRO A 542 -24.58 -14.73 -4.38
CA PRO A 542 -25.43 -15.89 -4.67
C PRO A 542 -25.20 -16.54 -6.03
#